data_ac816615d9fb41b0da48611cf16a5c7c
#
_entry.id   ac816615d9fb41b0da48611cf16a5c7c
#
_cell.length_a   1.000
_cell.length_b   1.000
_cell.length_c   1.000
_cell.angle_alpha   90.00
_cell.angle_beta   90.00
_cell.angle_gamma   90.00
#
_symmetry.space_group_name_H-M   'P 1'
#
loop_
_entity.id
_entity.type
_entity.pdbx_description
1 polymer ?
#
loop_
_entity_poly.entity_id
_entity_poly.type
_entity_poly.pdbx_seq_one_letter_code
_entity_poly.pdbx_strand_id
1 'polypeptide(L)'
;FINLLTDSLPAIAIGMEKTDKNLLKHKPRDPKKGFLTKEFLLRLLGFSLPITIVTMISFYMGLKISPMVASSCAFATLALARLFHGFNCRSDKSIFSIKLLSNKWTVGAFLAGTILLAIVIFVPFLRKLFSVANLSLGFVGLIVILSFLPTLLIQIVKGIIDFTKQKR
;
A
#
# COMPACT_ATOMS: atom_id res chain seq x y z
N PHE A 1 6.80 2.51 -14.08
CA PHE A 1 5.80 3.38 -13.43
C PHE A 1 5.59 3.02 -11.95
N ILE A 2 5.24 1.77 -11.63
CA ILE A 2 5.02 1.33 -10.23
C ILE A 2 6.24 1.64 -9.36
N ASN A 3 7.43 1.18 -9.75
CA ASN A 3 8.62 1.36 -8.93
C ASN A 3 9.03 2.83 -8.75
N LEU A 4 8.89 3.65 -9.79
CA LEU A 4 9.32 5.05 -9.72
C LEU A 4 8.32 5.93 -8.97
N LEU A 5 7.04 5.80 -9.23
CA LEU A 5 6.03 6.73 -8.72
C LEU A 5 5.27 6.19 -7.51
N THR A 6 4.83 4.92 -7.55
CA THR A 6 4.00 4.37 -6.48
C THR A 6 4.78 3.83 -5.29
N ASP A 7 6.08 3.55 -5.45
CA ASP A 7 6.95 3.09 -4.36
C ASP A 7 7.85 4.19 -3.83
N SER A 8 8.51 4.95 -4.72
CA SER A 8 9.50 5.96 -4.30
C SER A 8 8.88 7.12 -3.55
N LEU A 9 7.72 7.64 -4.00
CA LEU A 9 7.05 8.74 -3.32
C LEU A 9 6.63 8.38 -1.89
N PRO A 10 5.92 7.25 -1.63
CA PRO A 10 5.61 6.83 -0.28
C PRO A 10 6.85 6.54 0.57
N ALA A 11 7.91 5.95 -0.01
CA ALA A 11 9.14 5.64 0.72
C ALA A 11 9.82 6.92 1.24
N ILE A 12 9.96 7.94 0.39
CA ILE A 12 10.50 9.25 0.79
C ILE A 12 9.61 9.89 1.87
N ALA A 13 8.30 9.84 1.68
CA ALA A 13 7.34 10.42 2.62
C ALA A 13 7.37 9.74 4.00
N ILE A 14 7.58 8.42 4.05
CA ILE A 14 7.77 7.67 5.30
C ILE A 14 9.10 8.07 5.97
N GLY A 15 10.16 8.28 5.18
CA GLY A 15 11.44 8.79 5.70
C GLY A 15 11.35 10.16 6.38
N MET A 16 10.29 10.93 6.08
CA MET A 16 9.99 12.22 6.73
C MET A 16 9.04 12.09 7.95
N GLU A 17 8.80 10.86 8.45
CA GLU A 17 8.02 10.66 9.67
C GLU A 17 8.72 11.28 10.88
N LYS A 18 7.92 11.85 11.78
CA LYS A 18 8.48 12.47 13.01
C LYS A 18 9.12 11.39 13.88
N THR A 19 10.35 11.64 14.30
CA THR A 19 11.09 10.76 15.20
C THR A 19 10.37 10.63 16.55
N ASP A 20 10.30 9.42 17.08
CA ASP A 20 9.80 9.18 18.43
C ASP A 20 10.76 9.86 19.44
N LYS A 21 10.20 10.72 20.29
CA LYS A 21 10.98 11.43 21.34
C LYS A 21 11.65 10.47 22.32
N ASN A 22 11.19 9.25 22.41
CA ASN A 22 11.73 8.22 23.31
C ASN A 22 12.73 7.29 22.59
N LEU A 23 13.06 7.51 21.32
CA LEU A 23 13.95 6.63 20.56
C LEU A 23 15.31 6.44 21.26
N LEU A 24 15.86 7.50 21.84
CA LEU A 24 17.13 7.46 22.58
C LEU A 24 17.08 6.68 23.90
N LYS A 25 15.88 6.38 24.42
CA LYS A 25 15.70 5.58 25.64
C LYS A 25 15.64 4.07 25.33
N HIS A 26 15.50 3.69 24.07
CA HIS A 26 15.53 2.28 23.66
C HIS A 26 16.97 1.80 23.47
N LYS A 27 17.20 0.54 23.84
CA LYS A 27 18.52 -0.10 23.59
C LYS A 27 18.80 -0.11 22.07
N PRO A 28 20.05 0.21 21.67
CA PRO A 28 20.43 0.09 20.25
C PRO A 28 20.20 -1.32 19.73
N ARG A 29 19.86 -1.40 18.44
CA ARG A 29 19.75 -2.69 17.77
C ARG A 29 21.11 -3.38 17.73
N ASP A 30 21.14 -4.68 18.00
CA ASP A 30 22.36 -5.48 17.88
C ASP A 30 22.86 -5.48 16.42
N PRO A 31 24.05 -4.92 16.13
CA PRO A 31 24.59 -4.83 14.77
C PRO A 31 24.88 -6.21 14.15
N LYS A 32 25.02 -7.26 14.97
CA LYS A 32 25.24 -8.65 14.51
C LYS A 32 23.96 -9.30 13.97
N LYS A 33 22.78 -8.77 14.30
CA LYS A 33 21.51 -9.28 13.78
C LYS A 33 21.24 -8.66 12.40
N GLY A 34 21.27 -9.49 11.37
CA GLY A 34 20.90 -9.09 10.00
C GLY A 34 19.51 -8.48 9.91
N PHE A 35 19.22 -7.83 8.77
CA PHE A 35 17.88 -7.24 8.51
C PHE A 35 16.79 -8.31 8.31
N LEU A 36 17.12 -9.44 7.70
CA LEU A 36 16.21 -10.53 7.36
C LEU A 36 16.05 -11.50 8.55
N THR A 37 15.37 -11.06 9.59
CA THR A 37 14.98 -11.93 10.71
C THR A 37 13.71 -12.72 10.35
N LYS A 38 13.48 -13.87 11.00
CA LYS A 38 12.22 -14.63 10.81
C LYS A 38 10.98 -13.78 11.08
N GLU A 39 11.02 -12.95 12.11
CA GLU A 39 9.93 -12.02 12.44
C GLU A 39 9.66 -11.01 11.32
N PHE A 40 10.73 -10.44 10.74
CA PHE A 40 10.63 -9.54 9.61
C PHE A 40 10.06 -10.24 8.37
N LEU A 41 10.50 -11.46 8.07
CA LEU A 41 10.00 -12.24 6.93
C LEU A 41 8.51 -12.61 7.10
N LEU A 42 8.10 -13.04 8.30
CA LEU A 42 6.68 -13.33 8.59
C LEU A 42 5.82 -12.09 8.45
N ARG A 43 6.31 -10.94 8.91
CA ARG A 43 5.62 -9.66 8.75
C ARG A 43 5.51 -9.25 7.28
N LEU A 44 6.59 -9.42 6.51
CA LEU A 44 6.60 -9.15 5.07
C LEU A 44 5.57 -10.01 4.34
N LEU A 45 5.53 -11.31 4.64
CA LEU A 45 4.53 -12.23 4.10
C LEU A 45 3.11 -11.83 4.49
N GLY A 46 2.89 -11.50 5.77
CA GLY A 46 1.58 -11.06 6.27
C GLY A 46 1.06 -9.79 5.58
N PHE A 47 1.95 -8.91 5.10
CA PHE A 47 1.58 -7.71 4.36
C PHE A 47 1.43 -7.97 2.86
N SER A 48 2.29 -8.80 2.28
CA SER A 48 2.29 -9.04 0.83
C SER A 48 1.19 -9.99 0.37
N LEU A 49 0.87 -11.02 1.16
CA LEU A 49 -0.15 -12.01 0.79
C LEU A 49 -1.53 -11.39 0.52
N PRO A 50 -2.11 -10.55 1.38
CA PRO A 50 -3.39 -9.91 1.09
C PRO A 50 -3.37 -9.07 -0.18
N ILE A 51 -2.27 -8.32 -0.42
CA ILE A 51 -2.12 -7.51 -1.64
C ILE A 51 -2.07 -8.41 -2.88
N THR A 52 -1.33 -9.52 -2.81
CA THR A 52 -1.24 -10.48 -3.90
C THR A 52 -2.60 -11.10 -4.19
N ILE A 53 -3.34 -11.52 -3.16
CA ILE A 53 -4.66 -12.15 -3.31
C ILE A 53 -5.64 -11.20 -4.00
N VAL A 54 -5.77 -9.94 -3.54
CA VAL A 54 -6.71 -8.99 -4.16
C VAL A 54 -6.30 -8.62 -5.58
N THR A 55 -4.99 -8.56 -5.87
CA THR A 55 -4.48 -8.33 -7.22
C THR A 55 -4.85 -9.49 -8.15
N MET A 56 -4.71 -10.74 -7.69
CA MET A 56 -5.11 -11.92 -8.46
C MET A 56 -6.61 -11.99 -8.67
N ILE A 57 -7.42 -11.66 -7.66
CA ILE A 57 -8.88 -11.56 -7.82
C ILE A 57 -9.23 -10.54 -8.90
N SER A 58 -8.64 -9.35 -8.85
CA SER A 58 -8.84 -8.30 -9.85
C SER A 58 -8.43 -8.75 -11.26
N PHE A 59 -7.29 -9.46 -11.37
CA PHE A 59 -6.82 -10.06 -12.63
C PHE A 59 -7.84 -11.05 -13.19
N TYR A 60 -8.29 -12.03 -12.41
CA TYR A 60 -9.24 -13.04 -12.86
C TYR A 60 -10.61 -12.45 -13.23
N MET A 61 -11.06 -11.40 -12.55
CA MET A 61 -12.29 -10.70 -12.93
C MET A 61 -12.14 -10.00 -14.28
N GLY A 62 -11.00 -9.34 -14.53
CA GLY A 62 -10.71 -8.75 -15.83
C GLY A 62 -10.53 -9.77 -16.96
N LEU A 63 -10.01 -10.96 -16.62
CA LEU A 63 -9.76 -12.04 -17.59
C LEU A 63 -11.05 -12.57 -18.23
N LYS A 64 -12.19 -12.42 -17.56
CA LYS A 64 -13.50 -12.76 -18.12
C LYS A 64 -13.88 -11.90 -19.32
N ILE A 65 -13.21 -10.76 -19.53
CA ILE A 65 -13.43 -9.86 -20.66
C ILE A 65 -12.32 -10.03 -21.69
N SER A 66 -11.08 -9.79 -21.30
CA SER A 66 -9.89 -9.99 -22.15
C SER A 66 -8.61 -10.00 -21.34
N PRO A 67 -7.51 -10.58 -21.88
CA PRO A 67 -6.19 -10.52 -21.24
C PRO A 67 -5.68 -9.11 -20.98
N MET A 68 -5.99 -8.17 -21.87
CA MET A 68 -5.60 -6.77 -21.73
C MET A 68 -6.34 -6.08 -20.58
N VAL A 69 -7.64 -6.36 -20.40
CA VAL A 69 -8.41 -5.88 -19.24
C VAL A 69 -7.90 -6.50 -17.96
N ALA A 70 -7.58 -7.80 -17.95
CA ALA A 70 -7.01 -8.49 -16.80
C ALA A 70 -5.70 -7.84 -16.32
N SER A 71 -4.77 -7.63 -17.26
CA SER A 71 -3.49 -6.98 -16.98
C SER A 71 -3.69 -5.56 -16.44
N SER A 72 -4.61 -4.80 -17.01
CA SER A 72 -4.92 -3.44 -16.57
C SER A 72 -5.55 -3.40 -15.19
N CYS A 73 -6.46 -4.33 -14.88
CA CYS A 73 -7.05 -4.47 -13.55
C CYS A 73 -6.00 -4.83 -12.50
N ALA A 74 -5.13 -5.80 -12.79
CA ALA A 74 -4.04 -6.17 -11.89
C ALA A 74 -3.07 -5.02 -11.66
N PHE A 75 -2.64 -4.33 -12.73
CA PHE A 75 -1.76 -3.16 -12.66
C PHE A 75 -2.35 -2.08 -11.75
N ALA A 76 -3.60 -1.69 -11.99
CA ALA A 76 -4.25 -0.62 -11.24
C ALA A 76 -4.49 -1.01 -9.79
N THR A 77 -4.93 -2.26 -9.52
CA THR A 77 -5.14 -2.78 -8.16
C THR A 77 -3.84 -2.84 -7.38
N LEU A 78 -2.77 -3.37 -7.98
CA LEU A 78 -1.46 -3.47 -7.32
C LEU A 78 -0.90 -2.08 -7.01
N ALA A 79 -0.94 -1.16 -7.98
CA ALA A 79 -0.43 0.20 -7.80
C ALA A 79 -1.17 0.92 -6.67
N LEU A 80 -2.51 0.88 -6.67
CA LEU A 80 -3.33 1.55 -5.67
C LEU A 80 -3.21 0.89 -4.28
N ALA A 81 -3.17 -0.46 -4.22
CA ALA A 81 -2.97 -1.19 -2.96
C ALA A 81 -1.63 -0.85 -2.30
N ARG A 82 -0.56 -0.67 -3.09
CA ARG A 82 0.75 -0.24 -2.58
C ARG A 82 0.73 1.18 -2.04
N LEU A 83 0.02 2.10 -2.70
CA LEU A 83 -0.19 3.46 -2.19
C LEU A 83 -0.93 3.46 -0.84
N PHE A 84 -2.00 2.68 -0.71
CA PHE A 84 -2.68 2.47 0.57
C PHE A 84 -1.77 1.82 1.62
N HIS A 85 -0.97 0.83 1.20
CA HIS A 85 -0.03 0.15 2.09
C HIS A 85 1.05 1.08 2.66
N GLY A 86 1.40 2.16 1.97
CA GLY A 86 2.29 3.21 2.46
C GLY A 86 1.87 3.72 3.86
N PHE A 87 0.58 3.82 4.13
CA PHE A 87 0.08 4.16 5.47
C PHE A 87 0.34 3.08 6.52
N ASN A 88 0.36 1.80 6.12
CA ASN A 88 0.68 0.69 7.02
C ASN A 88 2.16 0.67 7.40
N CYS A 89 3.04 1.18 6.54
CA CYS A 89 4.49 1.18 6.75
C CYS A 89 4.97 2.30 7.69
N ARG A 90 4.13 3.29 8.02
CA ARG A 90 4.49 4.44 8.85
C ARG A 90 4.85 4.07 10.29
N SER A 91 4.19 3.09 10.86
CA SER A 91 4.38 2.71 12.26
C SER A 91 3.92 1.27 12.49
N ASP A 92 4.42 0.67 13.57
CA ASP A 92 3.93 -0.61 14.07
C ASP A 92 2.57 -0.48 14.74
N LYS A 93 2.22 0.73 15.20
CA LYS A 93 0.93 1.03 15.80
C LYS A 93 -0.15 1.24 14.73
N SER A 94 -1.40 1.10 15.11
CA SER A 94 -2.53 1.41 14.24
C SER A 94 -2.54 2.90 13.84
N ILE A 95 -2.99 3.20 12.62
CA ILE A 95 -3.21 4.56 12.12
C ILE A 95 -4.15 5.36 13.01
N PHE A 96 -5.12 4.70 13.64
CA PHE A 96 -6.04 5.34 14.59
C PHE A 96 -5.31 5.85 15.84
N SER A 97 -4.23 5.17 16.26
CA SER A 97 -3.40 5.57 17.40
C SER A 97 -2.45 6.74 17.06
N ILE A 98 -1.92 6.80 15.84
CA ILE A 98 -0.91 7.81 15.44
C ILE A 98 -1.49 9.01 14.70
N LYS A 99 -2.79 9.03 14.40
CA LYS A 99 -3.51 10.01 13.56
C LYS A 99 -3.05 10.02 12.10
N LEU A 100 -3.99 9.81 11.18
CA LEU A 100 -3.73 9.72 9.73
C LEU A 100 -2.95 10.93 9.18
N LEU A 101 -3.33 12.13 9.59
CA LEU A 101 -2.79 13.41 9.10
C LEU A 101 -1.52 13.88 9.82
N SER A 102 -0.94 13.09 10.73
CA SER A 102 0.28 13.48 11.45
C SER A 102 1.49 13.64 10.52
N ASN A 103 1.53 12.88 9.42
CA ASN A 103 2.51 13.04 8.35
C ASN A 103 1.83 13.50 7.07
N LYS A 104 1.91 14.80 6.79
CA LYS A 104 1.34 15.42 5.58
C LYS A 104 2.01 14.92 4.29
N TRP A 105 3.29 14.53 4.38
CA TRP A 105 4.05 14.02 3.22
C TRP A 105 3.52 12.68 2.74
N THR A 106 3.16 11.78 3.66
CA THR A 106 2.53 10.49 3.28
C THR A 106 1.18 10.70 2.60
N VAL A 107 0.37 11.65 3.09
CA VAL A 107 -0.90 12.01 2.45
C VAL A 107 -0.66 12.61 1.07
N GLY A 108 0.30 13.53 0.96
CA GLY A 108 0.69 14.14 -0.31
C GLY A 108 1.19 13.11 -1.34
N ALA A 109 2.04 12.17 -0.90
CA ALA A 109 2.53 11.08 -1.75
C ALA A 109 1.40 10.16 -2.23
N PHE A 110 0.46 9.83 -1.34
CA PHE A 110 -0.74 9.03 -1.70
C PHE A 110 -1.59 9.75 -2.74
N LEU A 111 -1.89 11.03 -2.54
CA LEU A 111 -2.69 11.82 -3.49
C LEU A 111 -1.97 11.96 -4.83
N ALA A 112 -0.70 12.30 -4.84
CA ALA A 112 0.09 12.41 -6.05
C ALA A 112 0.13 11.09 -6.83
N GLY A 113 0.42 9.98 -6.15
CA GLY A 113 0.44 8.64 -6.77
C GLY A 113 -0.94 8.23 -7.31
N THR A 114 -2.02 8.53 -6.58
CA THR A 114 -3.39 8.24 -7.02
C THR A 114 -3.78 9.08 -8.24
N ILE A 115 -3.45 10.36 -8.26
CA ILE A 115 -3.68 11.26 -9.41
C ILE A 115 -2.90 10.74 -10.64
N LEU A 116 -1.63 10.41 -10.47
CA LEU A 116 -0.81 9.88 -11.56
C LEU A 116 -1.36 8.56 -12.11
N LEU A 117 -1.81 7.66 -11.25
CA LEU A 117 -2.47 6.43 -11.65
C LEU A 117 -3.77 6.72 -12.42
N ALA A 118 -4.60 7.63 -11.91
CA ALA A 118 -5.83 8.04 -12.58
C ALA A 118 -5.55 8.63 -13.98
N ILE A 119 -4.52 9.48 -14.11
CA ILE A 119 -4.11 10.03 -15.40
C ILE A 119 -3.75 8.90 -16.38
N VAL A 120 -2.99 7.88 -15.95
CA VAL A 120 -2.65 6.73 -16.81
C VAL A 120 -3.89 5.95 -17.24
N ILE A 121 -4.87 5.78 -16.35
CA ILE A 121 -6.10 5.01 -16.63
C ILE A 121 -7.07 5.79 -17.51
N PHE A 122 -7.20 7.11 -17.33
CA PHE A 122 -8.26 7.90 -18.00
C PHE A 122 -7.79 8.65 -19.23
N VAL A 123 -6.50 9.03 -19.35
CA VAL A 123 -6.00 9.77 -20.51
C VAL A 123 -5.70 8.82 -21.66
N PRO A 124 -6.39 8.94 -22.83
CA PRO A 124 -6.27 7.98 -23.94
C PRO A 124 -4.84 7.80 -24.48
N PHE A 125 -4.07 8.87 -24.55
CA PHE A 125 -2.67 8.83 -24.99
C PHE A 125 -1.82 7.97 -24.04
N LEU A 126 -1.97 8.15 -22.73
CA LEU A 126 -1.20 7.40 -21.73
C LEU A 126 -1.67 5.95 -21.64
N ARG A 127 -2.96 5.68 -21.75
CA ARG A 127 -3.48 4.30 -21.88
C ARG A 127 -2.78 3.54 -22.99
N LYS A 128 -2.66 4.16 -24.16
CA LYS A 128 -1.97 3.55 -25.31
C LYS A 128 -0.49 3.32 -25.02
N LEU A 129 0.19 4.31 -24.43
CA LEU A 129 1.61 4.23 -24.09
C LEU A 129 1.90 3.11 -23.07
N PHE A 130 1.04 2.95 -22.06
CA PHE A 130 1.20 1.94 -21.00
C PHE A 130 0.45 0.63 -21.29
N SER A 131 -0.15 0.47 -22.48
CA SER A 131 -0.95 -0.70 -22.86
C SER A 131 -2.08 -1.01 -21.85
N VAL A 132 -2.73 0.03 -21.33
CA VAL A 132 -3.85 -0.07 -20.39
C VAL A 132 -5.16 -0.08 -21.15
N ALA A 133 -6.04 -1.04 -20.85
CA ALA A 133 -7.36 -1.16 -21.41
C ALA A 133 -8.27 0.01 -20.98
N ASN A 134 -9.34 0.27 -21.74
CA ASN A 134 -10.40 1.17 -21.30
C ASN A 134 -11.25 0.45 -20.24
N LEU A 135 -11.07 0.82 -18.97
CA LEU A 135 -11.79 0.23 -17.85
C LEU A 135 -13.14 0.95 -17.66
N SER A 136 -14.22 0.19 -17.51
CA SER A 136 -15.52 0.76 -17.14
C SER A 136 -15.48 1.30 -15.70
N LEU A 137 -16.37 2.24 -15.38
CA LEU A 137 -16.48 2.79 -14.02
C LEU A 137 -16.74 1.70 -12.97
N GLY A 138 -17.44 0.62 -13.31
CA GLY A 138 -17.64 -0.52 -12.43
C GLY A 138 -16.33 -1.22 -12.08
N PHE A 139 -15.43 -1.42 -13.04
CA PHE A 139 -14.09 -1.96 -12.78
C PHE A 139 -13.22 -1.02 -11.94
N VAL A 140 -13.30 0.29 -12.20
CA VAL A 140 -12.58 1.29 -11.40
C VAL A 140 -13.04 1.24 -9.94
N GLY A 141 -14.35 1.20 -9.70
CA GLY A 141 -14.90 1.05 -8.35
C GLY A 141 -14.45 -0.24 -7.65
N LEU A 142 -14.48 -1.37 -8.38
CA LEU A 142 -13.99 -2.65 -7.87
C LEU A 142 -12.50 -2.58 -7.50
N ILE A 143 -11.66 -1.98 -8.35
CA ILE A 143 -10.23 -1.79 -8.11
C ILE A 143 -10.00 -1.00 -6.83
N VAL A 144 -10.73 0.08 -6.62
CA VAL A 144 -10.62 0.91 -5.40
C VAL A 144 -10.96 0.08 -4.15
N ILE A 145 -12.07 -0.65 -4.17
CA ILE A 145 -12.51 -1.49 -3.06
C ILE A 145 -11.44 -2.58 -2.76
N LEU A 146 -11.04 -3.34 -3.78
CA LEU A 146 -10.06 -4.42 -3.62
C LEU A 146 -8.71 -3.90 -3.11
N SER A 147 -8.27 -2.75 -3.61
CA SER A 147 -7.00 -2.14 -3.20
C SER A 147 -7.00 -1.66 -1.75
N PHE A 148 -8.15 -1.27 -1.22
CA PHE A 148 -8.28 -0.80 0.16
C PHE A 148 -8.34 -1.95 1.18
N LEU A 149 -8.89 -3.12 0.79
CA LEU A 149 -9.09 -4.27 1.68
C LEU A 149 -7.83 -4.73 2.42
N PRO A 150 -6.65 -4.92 1.78
CA PRO A 150 -5.43 -5.33 2.47
C PRO A 150 -5.03 -4.35 3.57
N THR A 151 -5.14 -3.07 3.30
CA THR A 151 -4.82 -2.03 4.28
C THR A 151 -5.77 -2.06 5.46
N LEU A 152 -7.06 -2.22 5.22
CA LEU A 152 -8.06 -2.36 6.27
C LEU A 152 -7.77 -3.58 7.16
N LEU A 153 -7.51 -4.74 6.58
CA LEU A 153 -7.19 -5.96 7.32
C LEU A 153 -5.94 -5.77 8.21
N ILE A 154 -4.88 -5.20 7.66
CA ILE A 154 -3.66 -4.93 8.41
C ILE A 154 -3.91 -3.96 9.57
N GLN A 155 -4.72 -2.92 9.36
CA GLN A 155 -5.05 -1.96 10.40
C GLN A 155 -5.90 -2.57 11.52
N ILE A 156 -6.83 -3.46 11.19
CA ILE A 156 -7.60 -4.22 12.19
C ILE A 156 -6.66 -5.06 13.06
N VAL A 157 -5.76 -5.82 12.44
CA VAL A 157 -4.77 -6.65 13.16
C VAL A 157 -3.89 -5.79 14.08
N LYS A 158 -3.37 -4.67 13.58
CA LYS A 158 -2.58 -3.74 14.39
C LYS A 158 -3.39 -3.16 15.55
N GLY A 159 -4.64 -2.79 15.31
CA GLY A 159 -5.54 -2.26 16.35
C GLY A 159 -5.77 -3.28 17.47
N ILE A 160 -6.00 -4.55 17.14
CA ILE A 160 -6.16 -5.64 18.11
C ILE A 160 -4.88 -5.82 18.94
N ILE A 161 -3.72 -5.82 18.28
CA ILE A 161 -2.42 -5.96 18.96
C ILE A 161 -2.17 -4.77 19.91
N ASP A 162 -2.43 -3.53 19.47
CA ASP A 162 -2.26 -2.34 20.30
C ASP A 162 -3.17 -2.39 21.52
N PHE A 163 -4.43 -2.77 21.36
CA PHE A 163 -5.39 -2.91 22.46
C PHE A 163 -4.97 -3.97 23.48
N THR A 164 -4.43 -5.10 23.00
CA THR A 164 -3.97 -6.19 23.88
C THR A 164 -2.73 -5.80 24.67
N LYS A 165 -1.83 -4.99 24.09
CA LYS A 165 -0.63 -4.48 24.77
C LYS A 165 -0.92 -3.42 25.83
N GLN A 166 -1.99 -2.64 25.68
CA GLN A 166 -2.41 -1.62 26.66
C GLN A 166 -3.05 -2.24 27.93
N LYS A 167 -3.55 -3.48 27.83
CA LYS A 167 -4.17 -4.19 28.97
C LYS A 167 -3.16 -4.98 29.82
N ARG A 168 -1.91 -5.07 29.39
CA ARG A 168 -0.83 -5.70 30.15
C ARG A 168 0.12 -4.66 30.73
#